data_c613444e02e62d74d97c7964cb9be452
#
_entry.id   c613444e02e62d74d97c7964cb9be452
#
_cell.length_a   1.000
_cell.length_b   1.000
_cell.length_c   1.000
_cell.angle_alpha   90.00
_cell.angle_beta   90.00
_cell.angle_gamma   90.00
#
_symmetry.space_group_name_H-M   'P 1'
#
loop_
_entity.id
_entity.type
_entity.pdbx_description
1 polymer ?
#
loop_
_entity_poly.entity_id
_entity_poly.type
_entity_poly.pdbx_seq_one_letter_code
_entity_poly.pdbx_strand_id
1 'polypeptide(L)'
;KVHTLTLALDKAGDDLWKRVGREPSGDPFNSLIQLEHEAGIPRNPFINAGAIVVADVILSHYDDPEGALLQFMRARSGNPDIGRDDEIWESERKSGYRNVALANFIRSFGNIRNDVQAVLDFYYFQCALKMNCIDLARSLQFLSDRGTCPSSGEQVTSVERAKRINAVMMTCGTYDAAGEFAFHVGLPAKSGVGGGIVAVVPHVLNLCVWSPALDEKGNSLLGGYALHRFTRMTGLSVF
;
A
#
# COMPACT_ATOMS: atom_id res chain seq x y z
N LYS A 1 -2.06 1.79 -1.24
CA LYS A 1 -0.64 2.07 -0.85
C LYS A 1 0.37 1.35 -1.75
N VAL A 2 0.14 0.11 -2.19
CA VAL A 2 1.05 -0.60 -3.10
C VAL A 2 1.09 0.08 -4.48
N HIS A 3 -0.05 0.50 -5.01
CA HIS A 3 -0.15 1.18 -6.31
C HIS A 3 0.55 2.55 -6.29
N THR A 4 0.32 3.34 -5.25
CA THR A 4 0.99 4.65 -5.08
C THR A 4 2.49 4.49 -4.86
N LEU A 5 2.93 3.46 -4.13
CA LEU A 5 4.35 3.11 -4.03
C LEU A 5 4.95 2.79 -5.40
N THR A 6 4.22 2.03 -6.24
CA THR A 6 4.68 1.71 -7.60
C THR A 6 4.83 2.97 -8.46
N LEU A 7 3.83 3.86 -8.45
CA LEU A 7 3.89 5.15 -9.17
C LEU A 7 5.02 6.05 -8.67
N ALA A 8 5.22 6.14 -7.35
CA ALA A 8 6.31 6.93 -6.78
C ALA A 8 7.69 6.38 -7.15
N LEU A 9 7.87 5.06 -7.14
CA LEU A 9 9.12 4.41 -7.56
C LEU A 9 9.39 4.58 -9.06
N ASP A 10 8.36 4.63 -9.89
CA ASP A 10 8.52 4.90 -11.31
C ASP A 10 9.16 6.27 -11.57
N LYS A 11 8.74 7.29 -10.84
CA LYS A 11 9.21 8.67 -11.01
C LYS A 11 10.49 8.98 -10.22
N ALA A 12 10.48 8.67 -8.93
CA ALA A 12 11.58 9.03 -8.03
C ALA A 12 12.71 7.99 -7.99
N GLY A 13 12.46 6.76 -8.48
CA GLY A 13 13.44 5.70 -8.41
C GLY A 13 13.90 5.41 -6.98
N ASP A 14 15.19 5.13 -6.83
CA ASP A 14 15.79 4.81 -5.53
C ASP A 14 15.90 6.02 -4.58
N ASP A 15 15.71 7.25 -5.07
CA ASP A 15 15.66 8.44 -4.22
C ASP A 15 14.47 8.45 -3.26
N LEU A 16 13.40 7.72 -3.58
CA LEU A 16 12.29 7.49 -2.66
C LEU A 16 12.78 6.90 -1.32
N TRP A 17 13.73 5.97 -1.37
CA TRP A 17 14.25 5.28 -0.17
C TRP A 17 15.12 6.14 0.74
N LYS A 18 15.46 7.37 0.33
CA LYS A 18 16.05 8.39 1.21
C LYS A 18 15.00 9.11 2.06
N ARG A 19 13.74 9.01 1.67
CA ARG A 19 12.60 9.71 2.30
C ARG A 19 11.69 8.78 3.09
N VAL A 20 11.71 7.48 2.78
CA VAL A 20 10.94 6.45 3.46
C VAL A 20 11.78 5.18 3.56
N GLY A 21 11.75 4.53 4.72
CA GLY A 21 12.50 3.29 4.98
C GLY A 21 11.81 2.05 4.41
N ARG A 22 12.30 0.88 4.83
CA ARG A 22 11.85 -0.45 4.35
C ARG A 22 11.73 -1.46 5.48
N GLU A 23 11.76 -0.98 6.72
CA GLU A 23 11.76 -1.83 7.91
C GLU A 23 10.36 -1.94 8.54
N PRO A 24 10.03 -3.06 9.18
CA PRO A 24 8.83 -3.19 9.99
C PRO A 24 8.75 -2.08 11.04
N SER A 25 7.54 -1.64 11.34
CA SER A 25 7.33 -0.56 12.30
C SER A 25 7.76 -0.96 13.72
N GLY A 26 7.42 -2.14 14.18
CA GLY A 26 7.59 -2.54 15.58
C GLY A 26 6.62 -1.86 16.55
N ASP A 27 6.01 -0.76 16.14
CA ASP A 27 5.01 0.04 16.85
C ASP A 27 3.72 0.16 16.02
N PRO A 28 2.59 0.59 16.62
CA PRO A 28 1.36 0.85 15.90
C PRO A 28 1.60 1.73 14.67
N PHE A 29 0.94 1.42 13.56
CA PHE A 29 1.13 2.04 12.23
C PHE A 29 0.92 3.57 12.17
N ASN A 30 0.57 4.19 13.28
CA ASN A 30 0.32 5.62 13.44
C ASN A 30 1.09 6.22 14.65
N SER A 31 2.20 5.61 15.09
CA SER A 31 3.05 6.11 16.17
C SER A 31 3.80 7.38 15.75
N LEU A 32 3.75 8.42 16.60
CA LEU A 32 4.52 9.66 16.44
C LEU A 32 5.91 9.55 17.08
N ILE A 33 6.03 8.80 18.17
CA ILE A 33 7.27 8.69 18.96
C ILE A 33 8.39 8.10 18.12
N GLN A 34 8.09 7.05 17.37
CA GLN A 34 9.05 6.41 16.48
C GLN A 34 9.53 7.36 15.37
N LEU A 35 8.62 8.16 14.82
CA LEU A 35 8.92 9.11 13.76
C LEU A 35 9.87 10.23 14.23
N GLU A 36 9.81 10.61 15.51
CA GLU A 36 10.74 11.56 16.11
C GLU A 36 12.16 10.99 16.19
N HIS A 37 12.30 9.76 16.69
CA HIS A 37 13.60 9.08 16.75
C HIS A 37 14.25 8.89 15.38
N GLU A 38 13.46 8.81 14.34
CA GLU A 38 13.91 8.61 12.95
C GLU A 38 13.96 9.90 12.14
N ALA A 39 13.99 11.06 12.83
CA ALA A 39 14.14 12.38 12.21
C ALA A 39 13.14 12.63 11.05
N GLY A 40 11.89 12.23 11.24
CA GLY A 40 10.82 12.42 10.26
C GLY A 40 10.90 11.50 9.03
N ILE A 41 11.72 10.45 9.04
CA ILE A 41 11.77 9.43 7.98
C ILE A 41 10.94 8.21 8.43
N PRO A 42 9.76 7.97 7.83
CA PRO A 42 8.93 6.82 8.20
C PRO A 42 9.61 5.49 7.90
N ARG A 43 9.41 4.49 8.76
CA ARG A 43 10.05 3.17 8.63
C ARG A 43 9.73 2.41 7.34
N ASN A 44 8.53 2.55 6.83
CA ASN A 44 8.13 1.91 5.58
C ASN A 44 6.97 2.66 4.90
N PRO A 45 6.70 2.42 3.60
CA PRO A 45 5.67 3.13 2.84
C PRO A 45 4.24 2.69 3.16
N PHE A 46 4.03 1.67 4.01
CA PHE A 46 2.71 1.09 4.28
C PHE A 46 2.09 1.53 5.60
N ILE A 47 2.87 2.06 6.54
CA ILE A 47 2.34 2.83 7.67
C ILE A 47 1.82 4.19 7.18
N ASN A 48 0.94 4.84 7.94
CA ASN A 48 0.31 6.08 7.49
C ASN A 48 1.35 7.18 7.20
N ALA A 49 2.33 7.37 8.07
CA ALA A 49 3.41 8.32 7.87
C ALA A 49 4.15 8.11 6.54
N GLY A 50 4.49 6.86 6.22
CA GLY A 50 5.17 6.53 4.97
C GLY A 50 4.30 6.72 3.74
N ALA A 51 3.02 6.36 3.81
CA ALA A 51 2.08 6.57 2.71
C ALA A 51 1.83 8.06 2.44
N ILE A 52 1.88 8.92 3.48
CA ILE A 52 1.81 10.38 3.35
C ILE A 52 3.07 10.92 2.64
N VAL A 53 4.26 10.42 2.96
CA VAL A 53 5.49 10.79 2.23
C VAL A 53 5.43 10.32 0.78
N VAL A 54 4.91 9.11 0.51
CA VAL A 54 4.70 8.63 -0.87
C VAL A 54 3.70 9.52 -1.62
N ALA A 55 2.63 9.99 -0.97
CA ALA A 55 1.69 10.94 -1.55
C ALA A 55 2.38 12.26 -1.93
N ASP A 56 3.24 12.79 -1.06
CA ASP A 56 4.02 14.00 -1.35
C ASP A 56 4.97 13.82 -2.55
N VAL A 57 5.59 12.65 -2.69
CA VAL A 57 6.42 12.32 -3.86
C VAL A 57 5.58 12.31 -5.13
N ILE A 58 4.39 11.74 -5.12
CA ILE A 58 3.48 11.71 -6.28
C ILE A 58 3.08 13.13 -6.67
N LEU A 59 2.68 13.98 -5.72
CA LEU A 59 2.36 15.38 -5.99
C LEU A 59 3.52 16.16 -6.61
N SER A 60 4.76 15.81 -6.28
CA SER A 60 5.95 16.46 -6.85
C SER A 60 6.23 16.06 -8.30
N HIS A 61 5.61 15.00 -8.84
CA HIS A 61 5.97 14.42 -10.13
C HIS A 61 4.80 14.30 -11.12
N TYR A 62 3.57 14.51 -10.68
CA TYR A 62 2.38 14.41 -11.52
C TYR A 62 1.57 15.71 -11.44
N ASP A 63 1.22 16.28 -12.57
CA ASP A 63 0.35 17.47 -12.63
C ASP A 63 -1.08 17.16 -12.21
N ASP A 64 -1.55 15.93 -12.49
CA ASP A 64 -2.83 15.38 -12.04
C ASP A 64 -2.60 14.05 -11.29
N PRO A 65 -2.29 14.08 -10.00
CA PRO A 65 -1.98 12.88 -9.21
C PRO A 65 -3.19 11.96 -9.03
N GLU A 66 -4.40 12.49 -8.91
CA GLU A 66 -5.63 11.70 -8.78
C GLU A 66 -5.95 10.98 -10.09
N GLY A 67 -5.90 11.70 -11.22
CA GLY A 67 -6.09 11.13 -12.54
C GLY A 67 -5.04 10.08 -12.88
N ALA A 68 -3.78 10.30 -12.54
CA ALA A 68 -2.70 9.33 -12.73
C ALA A 68 -2.96 8.03 -11.96
N LEU A 69 -3.38 8.12 -10.68
CA LEU A 69 -3.73 6.95 -9.88
C LEU A 69 -4.96 6.23 -10.44
N LEU A 70 -6.02 6.94 -10.81
CA LEU A 70 -7.21 6.33 -11.40
C LEU A 70 -6.89 5.63 -12.72
N GLN A 71 -6.13 6.27 -13.59
CA GLN A 71 -5.71 5.68 -14.87
C GLN A 71 -4.91 4.39 -14.63
N PHE A 72 -3.97 4.43 -13.68
CA PHE A 72 -3.19 3.26 -13.31
C PHE A 72 -4.08 2.12 -12.82
N MET A 73 -5.01 2.41 -11.88
CA MET A 73 -5.91 1.41 -11.30
C MET A 73 -6.83 0.79 -12.34
N ARG A 74 -7.46 1.63 -13.18
CA ARG A 74 -8.37 1.20 -14.25
C ARG A 74 -7.67 0.34 -15.29
N ALA A 75 -6.49 0.77 -15.73
CA ALA A 75 -5.71 0.01 -16.71
C ALA A 75 -5.24 -1.35 -16.17
N ARG A 76 -4.85 -1.42 -14.88
CA ARG A 76 -4.36 -2.67 -14.28
C ARG A 76 -5.48 -3.64 -13.91
N SER A 77 -6.64 -3.15 -13.46
CA SER A 77 -7.79 -4.00 -13.12
C SER A 77 -8.63 -4.43 -14.34
N GLY A 78 -8.59 -3.64 -15.42
CA GLY A 78 -9.49 -3.76 -16.56
C GLY A 78 -10.90 -3.23 -16.28
N ASN A 79 -11.09 -2.47 -15.20
CA ASN A 79 -12.37 -1.87 -14.82
C ASN A 79 -12.31 -0.32 -14.96
N PRO A 80 -12.99 0.26 -15.97
CA PRO A 80 -12.99 1.71 -16.18
C PRO A 80 -13.81 2.47 -15.13
N ASP A 81 -14.67 1.80 -14.36
CA ASP A 81 -15.60 2.42 -13.41
C ASP A 81 -15.00 2.62 -12.03
N ILE A 82 -13.74 2.24 -11.81
CA ILE A 82 -13.05 2.54 -10.55
C ILE A 82 -13.03 4.03 -10.32
N GLY A 83 -13.49 4.44 -9.16
CA GLY A 83 -13.55 5.82 -8.73
C GLY A 83 -13.40 5.95 -7.23
N ARG A 84 -13.53 7.18 -6.75
CA ARG A 84 -13.52 7.50 -5.34
C ARG A 84 -14.92 7.27 -4.74
N ASP A 85 -14.97 6.77 -3.52
CA ASP A 85 -16.15 6.83 -2.66
C ASP A 85 -16.13 8.14 -1.90
N ASP A 86 -17.09 9.04 -2.21
CA ASP A 86 -17.10 10.39 -1.65
C ASP A 86 -17.43 10.40 -0.15
N GLU A 87 -18.26 9.46 0.33
CA GLU A 87 -18.58 9.37 1.76
C GLU A 87 -17.36 8.96 2.58
N ILE A 88 -16.59 7.98 2.09
CA ILE A 88 -15.34 7.55 2.74
C ILE A 88 -14.29 8.66 2.69
N TRP A 89 -14.13 9.32 1.56
CA TRP A 89 -13.17 10.42 1.43
C TRP A 89 -13.48 11.58 2.38
N GLU A 90 -14.74 11.99 2.45
CA GLU A 90 -15.20 13.02 3.38
C GLU A 90 -15.01 12.60 4.85
N SER A 91 -15.28 11.34 5.18
CA SER A 91 -15.09 10.79 6.52
C SER A 91 -13.61 10.83 6.93
N GLU A 92 -12.70 10.38 6.05
CA GLU A 92 -11.25 10.41 6.25
C GLU A 92 -10.75 11.85 6.48
N ARG A 93 -11.23 12.81 5.69
CA ARG A 93 -10.87 14.24 5.85
C ARG A 93 -11.36 14.82 7.19
N LYS A 94 -12.58 14.50 7.61
CA LYS A 94 -13.19 15.05 8.83
C LYS A 94 -12.60 14.44 10.10
N SER A 95 -12.19 13.16 10.07
CA SER A 95 -11.70 12.43 11.25
C SER A 95 -10.18 12.23 11.28
N GLY A 96 -9.48 12.67 10.25
CA GLY A 96 -8.06 12.39 10.02
C GLY A 96 -7.06 13.15 10.90
N TYR A 97 -7.43 13.59 12.10
CA TYR A 97 -6.59 14.41 12.99
C TYR A 97 -5.19 13.84 13.21
N ARG A 98 -5.06 12.51 13.35
CA ARG A 98 -3.77 11.87 13.53
C ARG A 98 -2.90 11.94 12.27
N ASN A 99 -3.50 11.82 11.09
CA ASN A 99 -2.79 11.98 9.82
C ASN A 99 -2.35 13.43 9.61
N VAL A 100 -3.15 14.41 10.04
CA VAL A 100 -2.77 15.83 10.04
C VAL A 100 -1.57 16.07 10.96
N ALA A 101 -1.58 15.49 12.17
CA ALA A 101 -0.45 15.58 13.09
C ALA A 101 0.82 14.95 12.51
N LEU A 102 0.72 13.74 11.93
CA LEU A 102 1.82 13.05 11.26
C LEU A 102 2.40 13.89 10.11
N ALA A 103 1.57 14.42 9.24
CA ALA A 103 2.00 15.20 8.08
C ALA A 103 2.75 16.48 8.50
N ASN A 104 2.21 17.23 9.47
CA ASN A 104 2.87 18.42 9.99
C ASN A 104 4.18 18.07 10.72
N PHE A 105 4.22 16.97 11.45
CA PHE A 105 5.42 16.51 12.12
C PHE A 105 6.51 16.14 11.12
N ILE A 106 6.19 15.40 10.08
CA ILE A 106 7.12 15.06 8.98
C ILE A 106 7.58 16.33 8.24
N ARG A 107 6.68 17.30 8.05
CA ARG A 107 7.00 18.61 7.46
C ARG A 107 8.05 19.37 8.26
N SER A 108 8.01 19.31 9.60
CA SER A 108 8.97 20.00 10.47
C SER A 108 10.42 19.50 10.28
N PHE A 109 10.59 18.27 9.82
CA PHE A 109 11.89 17.71 9.42
C PHE A 109 12.24 17.94 7.94
N GLY A 110 11.38 18.63 7.17
CA GLY A 110 11.59 18.89 5.74
C GLY A 110 11.30 17.70 4.81
N ASN A 111 10.71 16.59 5.33
CA ASN A 111 10.41 15.40 4.55
C ASN A 111 8.99 15.41 3.91
N ILE A 112 8.26 16.51 4.00
CA ILE A 112 7.13 16.88 3.13
C ILE A 112 7.50 18.19 2.45
N ARG A 113 7.35 18.28 1.12
CA ARG A 113 7.80 19.40 0.29
C ARG A 113 6.64 20.21 -0.27
N ASN A 114 5.52 19.56 -0.56
CA ASN A 114 4.32 20.19 -1.06
C ASN A 114 3.46 20.76 0.08
N ASP A 115 2.37 21.42 -0.25
CA ASP A 115 1.37 21.86 0.72
C ASP A 115 0.82 20.65 1.49
N VAL A 116 0.80 20.75 2.83
CA VAL A 116 0.39 19.63 3.70
C VAL A 116 -1.06 19.23 3.44
N GLN A 117 -1.94 20.20 3.18
CA GLN A 117 -3.36 19.90 2.92
C GLN A 117 -3.52 19.17 1.58
N ALA A 118 -2.81 19.60 0.54
CA ALA A 118 -2.82 18.92 -0.75
C ALA A 118 -2.30 17.47 -0.65
N VAL A 119 -1.23 17.26 0.11
CA VAL A 119 -0.69 15.90 0.38
C VAL A 119 -1.72 15.03 1.09
N LEU A 120 -2.41 15.56 2.10
CA LEU A 120 -3.43 14.84 2.84
C LEU A 120 -4.68 14.57 1.98
N ASP A 121 -5.11 15.51 1.16
CA ASP A 121 -6.26 15.33 0.28
C ASP A 121 -6.03 14.19 -0.71
N PHE A 122 -4.84 14.11 -1.32
CA PHE A 122 -4.46 12.98 -2.17
C PHE A 122 -4.28 11.68 -1.37
N TYR A 123 -3.71 11.74 -0.16
CA TYR A 123 -3.62 10.57 0.72
C TYR A 123 -5.01 10.01 1.05
N TYR A 124 -5.99 10.85 1.37
CA TYR A 124 -7.37 10.41 1.61
C TYR A 124 -8.05 9.90 0.34
N PHE A 125 -7.75 10.53 -0.81
CA PHE A 125 -8.23 10.06 -2.11
C PHE A 125 -7.81 8.61 -2.39
N GLN A 126 -6.53 8.26 -2.22
CA GLN A 126 -6.07 6.89 -2.40
C GLN A 126 -6.71 5.89 -1.43
N CYS A 127 -7.03 6.33 -0.19
CA CYS A 127 -7.68 5.48 0.81
C CYS A 127 -9.15 5.22 0.49
N ALA A 128 -9.79 6.10 -0.28
CA ALA A 128 -11.21 6.07 -0.60
C ALA A 128 -11.54 5.47 -1.98
N LEU A 129 -10.58 4.84 -2.66
CA LEU A 129 -10.85 4.18 -3.95
C LEU A 129 -11.77 2.97 -3.75
N LYS A 130 -12.88 2.95 -4.51
CA LYS A 130 -13.90 1.91 -4.47
C LYS A 130 -13.58 0.81 -5.48
N MET A 131 -13.38 -0.41 -4.97
CA MET A 131 -13.01 -1.57 -5.76
C MET A 131 -13.63 -2.83 -5.16
N ASN A 132 -13.83 -3.85 -5.99
CA ASN A 132 -14.12 -5.21 -5.53
C ASN A 132 -12.84 -6.06 -5.44
N CYS A 133 -12.97 -7.29 -4.92
CA CYS A 133 -11.83 -8.20 -4.76
C CYS A 133 -11.17 -8.58 -6.10
N ILE A 134 -11.96 -8.70 -7.18
CA ILE A 134 -11.45 -9.05 -8.50
C ILE A 134 -10.60 -7.90 -9.05
N ASP A 135 -11.10 -6.66 -8.95
CA ASP A 135 -10.37 -5.47 -9.37
C ASP A 135 -9.04 -5.35 -8.63
N LEU A 136 -9.09 -5.53 -7.31
CA LEU A 136 -7.89 -5.40 -6.48
C LEU A 136 -6.86 -6.50 -6.76
N ALA A 137 -7.30 -7.75 -6.93
CA ALA A 137 -6.40 -8.86 -7.30
C ALA A 137 -5.76 -8.63 -8.68
N ARG A 138 -6.56 -8.21 -9.66
CA ARG A 138 -6.08 -7.94 -11.03
C ARG A 138 -5.10 -6.77 -11.07
N SER A 139 -5.38 -5.70 -10.33
CA SER A 139 -4.57 -4.48 -10.37
C SER A 139 -3.13 -4.67 -9.91
N LEU A 140 -2.81 -5.76 -9.23
CA LEU A 140 -1.46 -6.10 -8.76
C LEU A 140 -0.83 -7.31 -9.48
N GLN A 141 -1.46 -7.85 -10.54
CA GLN A 141 -0.93 -9.03 -11.25
C GLN A 141 0.51 -8.86 -11.76
N PHE A 142 0.92 -7.63 -12.09
CA PHE A 142 2.29 -7.35 -12.49
C PHE A 142 3.31 -7.71 -11.39
N LEU A 143 2.93 -7.75 -10.12
CA LEU A 143 3.81 -8.16 -9.03
C LEU A 143 4.05 -9.67 -8.98
N SER A 144 3.11 -10.48 -9.45
CA SER A 144 3.32 -11.92 -9.61
C SER A 144 4.06 -12.28 -10.90
N ASP A 145 4.08 -11.40 -11.90
CA ASP A 145 4.73 -11.64 -13.19
C ASP A 145 5.90 -10.68 -13.47
N ARG A 146 6.83 -10.58 -12.51
CA ARG A 146 8.10 -9.85 -12.66
C ARG A 146 7.96 -8.40 -13.13
N GLY A 147 6.86 -7.74 -12.76
CA GLY A 147 6.58 -6.37 -13.15
C GLY A 147 5.83 -6.21 -14.46
N THR A 148 5.50 -7.29 -15.15
CA THR A 148 4.72 -7.29 -16.38
C THR A 148 3.24 -7.53 -16.09
N CYS A 149 2.35 -6.79 -16.74
CA CYS A 149 0.91 -7.03 -16.67
C CYS A 149 0.54 -8.20 -17.59
N PRO A 150 0.06 -9.37 -17.09
CA PRO A 150 -0.18 -10.53 -17.92
C PRO A 150 -1.27 -10.30 -18.99
N SER A 151 -2.25 -9.43 -18.71
CA SER A 151 -3.37 -9.17 -19.63
C SER A 151 -3.00 -8.28 -20.81
N SER A 152 -2.01 -7.39 -20.68
CA SER A 152 -1.60 -6.45 -21.73
C SER A 152 -0.20 -6.69 -22.26
N GLY A 153 0.62 -7.48 -21.58
CA GLY A 153 2.05 -7.64 -21.88
C GLY A 153 2.90 -6.40 -21.53
N GLU A 154 2.30 -5.37 -20.93
CA GLU A 154 2.99 -4.12 -20.60
C GLU A 154 3.91 -4.31 -19.40
N GLN A 155 5.15 -3.83 -19.51
CA GLN A 155 6.09 -3.73 -18.38
C GLN A 155 5.69 -2.53 -17.49
N VAL A 156 4.98 -2.81 -16.39
CA VAL A 156 4.48 -1.81 -15.44
C VAL A 156 5.59 -1.24 -14.55
N THR A 157 6.51 -2.11 -14.16
CA THR A 157 7.70 -1.73 -13.38
C THR A 157 8.83 -2.71 -13.67
N SER A 158 10.07 -2.36 -13.33
CA SER A 158 11.19 -3.29 -13.55
C SER A 158 11.09 -4.55 -12.68
N VAL A 159 11.71 -5.64 -13.12
CA VAL A 159 11.80 -6.90 -12.34
C VAL A 159 12.34 -6.65 -10.94
N GLU A 160 13.38 -5.83 -10.84
CA GLU A 160 14.01 -5.49 -9.56
C GLU A 160 13.07 -4.71 -8.64
N ARG A 161 12.31 -3.73 -9.17
CA ARG A 161 11.33 -2.98 -8.38
C ARG A 161 10.15 -3.86 -7.95
N ALA A 162 9.63 -4.73 -8.81
CA ALA A 162 8.58 -5.69 -8.45
C ALA A 162 9.02 -6.58 -7.29
N LYS A 163 10.25 -7.11 -7.34
CA LYS A 163 10.86 -7.89 -6.25
C LYS A 163 10.94 -7.08 -4.95
N ARG A 164 11.41 -5.83 -5.02
CA ARG A 164 11.53 -4.95 -3.84
C ARG A 164 10.16 -4.60 -3.24
N ILE A 165 9.14 -4.33 -4.06
CA ILE A 165 7.77 -4.11 -3.59
C ILE A 165 7.25 -5.34 -2.86
N ASN A 166 7.40 -6.54 -3.45
CA ASN A 166 7.01 -7.79 -2.81
C ASN A 166 7.75 -8.02 -1.48
N ALA A 167 9.03 -7.71 -1.40
CA ALA A 167 9.81 -7.82 -0.17
C ALA A 167 9.24 -6.89 0.93
N VAL A 168 8.95 -5.63 0.61
CA VAL A 168 8.35 -4.69 1.57
C VAL A 168 6.92 -5.09 1.91
N MET A 169 6.15 -5.67 0.98
CA MET A 169 4.83 -6.25 1.29
C MET A 169 4.94 -7.41 2.29
N MET A 170 5.94 -8.28 2.15
CA MET A 170 6.17 -9.39 3.07
C MET A 170 6.46 -8.90 4.49
N THR A 171 7.34 -7.91 4.63
CA THR A 171 7.84 -7.49 5.94
C THR A 171 6.99 -6.40 6.62
N CYS A 172 6.20 -5.64 5.87
CA CYS A 172 5.52 -4.44 6.36
C CYS A 172 4.04 -4.37 5.98
N GLY A 173 3.52 -5.28 5.15
CA GLY A 173 2.21 -5.12 4.53
C GLY A 173 1.01 -5.45 5.43
N THR A 174 1.21 -6.19 6.51
CA THR A 174 0.17 -6.64 7.45
C THR A 174 0.35 -6.04 8.85
N TYR A 175 0.80 -4.81 8.91
CA TYR A 175 1.03 -4.05 10.15
C TYR A 175 1.96 -4.79 11.11
N ASP A 176 1.63 -4.78 12.41
CA ASP A 176 2.41 -5.46 13.46
C ASP A 176 2.28 -6.99 13.43
N ALA A 177 1.47 -7.53 12.52
CA ALA A 177 1.31 -8.96 12.31
C ALA A 177 2.21 -9.53 11.21
N ALA A 178 3.12 -8.73 10.62
CA ALA A 178 3.89 -9.17 9.44
C ALA A 178 4.68 -10.46 9.69
N GLY A 179 5.30 -10.62 10.86
CA GLY A 179 6.01 -11.84 11.23
C GLY A 179 5.09 -13.07 11.34
N GLU A 180 3.97 -12.94 12.06
CA GLU A 180 2.96 -14.00 12.21
C GLU A 180 2.31 -14.36 10.86
N PHE A 181 2.05 -13.34 10.03
CA PHE A 181 1.49 -13.56 8.70
C PHE A 181 2.50 -14.28 7.79
N ALA A 182 3.77 -13.90 7.82
CA ALA A 182 4.82 -14.59 7.09
C ALA A 182 4.97 -16.05 7.55
N PHE A 183 4.90 -16.31 8.87
CA PHE A 183 4.99 -17.65 9.44
C PHE A 183 3.81 -18.54 9.04
N HIS A 184 2.58 -18.04 9.07
CA HIS A 184 1.38 -18.84 8.81
C HIS A 184 0.96 -18.88 7.35
N VAL A 185 1.15 -17.77 6.60
CA VAL A 185 0.69 -17.65 5.21
C VAL A 185 1.86 -17.69 4.23
N GLY A 186 2.96 -17.01 4.54
CA GLY A 186 4.18 -17.04 3.73
C GLY A 186 4.03 -16.40 2.34
N LEU A 187 3.27 -15.32 2.22
CA LEU A 187 3.06 -14.58 0.97
C LEU A 187 3.27 -13.07 1.19
N PRO A 188 3.90 -12.35 0.23
CA PRO A 188 3.82 -10.91 0.19
C PRO A 188 2.36 -10.46 0.19
N ALA A 189 1.96 -9.61 1.14
CA ALA A 189 0.57 -9.20 1.25
C ALA A 189 0.43 -7.74 1.69
N LYS A 190 -0.72 -7.13 1.40
CA LYS A 190 -1.11 -5.84 1.93
C LYS A 190 -2.52 -5.89 2.47
N SER A 191 -2.64 -5.60 3.76
CA SER A 191 -3.91 -5.52 4.48
C SER A 191 -4.44 -4.09 4.52
N GLY A 192 -5.76 -3.93 4.56
CA GLY A 192 -6.44 -2.66 4.75
C GLY A 192 -7.50 -2.77 5.84
N VAL A 193 -7.64 -1.71 6.65
CA VAL A 193 -8.65 -1.65 7.72
C VAL A 193 -10.09 -1.68 7.22
N GLY A 194 -10.31 -1.58 5.91
CA GLY A 194 -11.61 -1.87 5.28
C GLY A 194 -11.96 -3.35 5.18
N GLY A 195 -11.09 -4.26 5.67
CA GLY A 195 -11.33 -5.71 5.73
C GLY A 195 -10.74 -6.50 4.56
N GLY A 196 -10.04 -5.86 3.63
CA GLY A 196 -9.39 -6.52 2.49
C GLY A 196 -7.93 -6.90 2.76
N ILE A 197 -7.50 -8.05 2.23
CA ILE A 197 -6.08 -8.42 2.12
C ILE A 197 -5.83 -8.85 0.68
N VAL A 198 -4.87 -8.21 0.03
CA VAL A 198 -4.34 -8.68 -1.25
C VAL A 198 -3.00 -9.38 -1.01
N ALA A 199 -2.80 -10.53 -1.65
CA ALA A 199 -1.58 -11.32 -1.53
C ALA A 199 -1.04 -11.70 -2.92
N VAL A 200 0.27 -11.82 -3.02
CA VAL A 200 1.00 -12.17 -4.24
C VAL A 200 1.62 -13.55 -4.06
N VAL A 201 1.31 -14.46 -4.97
CA VAL A 201 2.07 -15.70 -5.16
C VAL A 201 3.03 -15.46 -6.32
N PRO A 202 4.32 -15.21 -6.05
CA PRO A 202 5.28 -14.87 -7.10
C PRO A 202 5.30 -15.93 -8.21
N HIS A 203 5.28 -15.49 -9.46
CA HIS A 203 5.26 -16.31 -10.68
C HIS A 203 4.00 -17.15 -10.90
N VAL A 204 2.94 -16.99 -10.09
CA VAL A 204 1.74 -17.83 -10.19
C VAL A 204 0.46 -16.99 -10.32
N LEU A 205 0.10 -16.23 -9.28
CA LEU A 205 -1.17 -15.51 -9.25
C LEU A 205 -1.21 -14.42 -8.15
N ASN A 206 -2.28 -13.64 -8.16
CA ASN A 206 -2.65 -12.74 -7.07
C ASN A 206 -3.98 -13.17 -6.45
N LEU A 207 -4.11 -12.94 -5.16
CA LEU A 207 -5.30 -13.22 -4.37
C LEU A 207 -5.82 -11.95 -3.73
N CYS A 208 -7.13 -11.82 -3.63
CA CYS A 208 -7.75 -10.85 -2.75
C CYS A 208 -8.85 -11.54 -1.93
N VAL A 209 -8.84 -11.30 -0.63
CA VAL A 209 -9.86 -11.74 0.31
C VAL A 209 -10.44 -10.56 1.04
N TRP A 210 -11.72 -10.63 1.40
CA TRP A 210 -12.38 -9.59 2.17
C TRP A 210 -13.30 -10.20 3.23
N SER A 211 -13.25 -9.64 4.44
CA SER A 211 -14.26 -9.85 5.47
C SER A 211 -14.35 -8.62 6.38
N PRO A 212 -15.53 -8.30 6.95
CA PRO A 212 -15.73 -7.08 7.72
C PRO A 212 -15.05 -7.09 9.11
N ALA A 213 -14.87 -8.27 9.72
CA ALA A 213 -14.28 -8.38 11.05
C ALA A 213 -12.76 -8.29 10.98
N LEU A 214 -12.19 -7.44 11.83
CA LEU A 214 -10.74 -7.25 11.97
C LEU A 214 -10.23 -7.92 13.26
N ASP A 215 -8.96 -8.34 13.22
CA ASP A 215 -8.22 -8.72 14.42
C ASP A 215 -7.78 -7.47 15.21
N GLU A 216 -7.14 -7.67 16.37
CA GLU A 216 -6.66 -6.60 17.23
C GLU A 216 -5.61 -5.69 16.56
N LYS A 217 -4.95 -6.17 15.50
CA LYS A 217 -3.93 -5.45 14.73
C LYS A 217 -4.48 -4.77 13.47
N GLY A 218 -5.80 -4.89 13.21
CA GLY A 218 -6.47 -4.25 12.08
C GLY A 218 -6.47 -5.05 10.79
N ASN A 219 -6.12 -6.33 10.80
CA ASN A 219 -6.19 -7.20 9.64
C ASN A 219 -7.52 -7.95 9.58
N SER A 220 -7.98 -8.27 8.37
CA SER A 220 -9.16 -9.12 8.16
C SER A 220 -8.98 -10.49 8.80
N LEU A 221 -9.76 -10.78 9.84
CA LEU A 221 -9.66 -12.02 10.63
C LEU A 221 -9.92 -13.26 9.76
N LEU A 222 -11.07 -13.33 9.11
CA LEU A 222 -11.43 -14.46 8.26
C LEU A 222 -10.63 -14.47 6.95
N GLY A 223 -10.25 -13.28 6.46
CA GLY A 223 -9.37 -13.16 5.30
C GLY A 223 -7.99 -13.75 5.55
N GLY A 224 -7.39 -13.46 6.70
CA GLY A 224 -6.13 -14.08 7.13
C GLY A 224 -6.23 -15.60 7.25
N TYR A 225 -7.30 -16.09 7.86
CA TYR A 225 -7.56 -17.54 7.96
C TYR A 225 -7.75 -18.19 6.57
N ALA A 226 -8.46 -17.55 5.66
CA ALA A 226 -8.66 -18.06 4.28
C ALA A 226 -7.32 -18.19 3.53
N LEU A 227 -6.44 -17.18 3.64
CA LEU A 227 -5.12 -17.22 3.02
C LEU A 227 -4.23 -18.30 3.64
N HIS A 228 -4.25 -18.46 4.97
CA HIS A 228 -3.56 -19.56 5.63
C HIS A 228 -4.03 -20.94 5.13
N ARG A 229 -5.35 -21.14 5.03
CA ARG A 229 -5.91 -22.37 4.47
C ARG A 229 -5.50 -22.58 3.01
N PHE A 230 -5.53 -21.52 2.21
CA PHE A 230 -5.12 -21.56 0.81
C PHE A 230 -3.68 -22.07 0.67
N THR A 231 -2.72 -21.47 1.38
CA THR A 231 -1.31 -21.86 1.26
C THR A 231 -1.07 -23.28 1.77
N ARG A 232 -1.74 -23.70 2.85
CA ARG A 232 -1.67 -25.09 3.33
C ARG A 232 -2.22 -26.11 2.34
N MET A 233 -3.31 -25.81 1.65
CA MET A 233 -3.96 -26.75 0.73
C MET A 233 -3.23 -26.84 -0.60
N THR A 234 -2.62 -25.76 -1.06
CA THR A 234 -1.98 -25.67 -2.38
C THR A 234 -0.47 -25.85 -2.34
N GLY A 235 0.15 -25.65 -1.17
CA GLY A 235 1.61 -25.58 -1.05
C GLY A 235 2.20 -24.30 -1.66
N LEU A 236 1.38 -23.34 -2.07
CA LEU A 236 1.83 -22.09 -2.70
C LEU A 236 2.25 -21.08 -1.61
N SER A 237 3.53 -21.05 -1.31
CA SER A 237 4.17 -20.12 -0.38
C SER A 237 5.53 -19.71 -0.96
N VAL A 238 6.14 -18.64 -0.45
CA VAL A 238 7.52 -18.27 -0.82
C VAL A 238 8.58 -19.08 -0.05
N PHE A 239 8.13 -19.87 0.93
CA PHE A 239 8.97 -20.75 1.79
C PHE A 239 8.76 -22.22 1.45
#